data_0f2f969fd2a1bdeb4e23d953120454dd
#
_entry.id   0f2f969fd2a1bdeb4e23d953120454dd
#
_cell.length_a   1.000
_cell.length_b   1.000
_cell.length_c   1.000
_cell.angle_alpha   90.00
_cell.angle_beta   90.00
_cell.angle_gamma   90.00
#
_symmetry.space_group_name_H-M   'P 1'
#
loop_
_entity.id
_entity.type
_entity.pdbx_description
1 polymer ?
#
loop_
_entity_poly.entity_id
_entity_poly.type
_entity_poly.pdbx_seq_one_letter_code
_entity_poly.pdbx_strand_id
1 'polypeptide(L)'
;MNTPARASLPVIKRLPKYYRYLCSLQADGINSISSRELAAQMGTTASQVRQDFNCIGDVKGRQGSGYSVENLLSILEGLLFGNGDRLPTILIGCGRLGKAVSRFITTDTNGYRLIAAFDVAQSEVGKEISGIQIRHIDELESFCAEHHPKVAVLCVPRDGAEQVSGRLVDLGIEGFWNFSHYDLSVPYPDVVVENVHLGDSLMSLGYRLRNQD
;
A
#
# COMPACT_ATOMS: atom_id res chain seq x y z
N MET A 1 0.36 1.46 28.87
CA MET A 1 0.72 0.84 27.58
C MET A 1 1.52 1.89 26.81
N ASN A 2 2.81 1.67 26.58
CA ASN A 2 3.63 2.59 25.79
C ASN A 2 3.15 2.50 24.35
N THR A 3 2.55 3.58 23.83
CA THR A 3 2.32 3.72 22.40
C THR A 3 3.69 3.64 21.72
N PRO A 4 3.94 2.71 20.79
CA PRO A 4 5.22 2.65 20.10
C PRO A 4 5.47 4.00 19.43
N ALA A 5 6.69 4.50 19.56
CA ALA A 5 7.10 5.74 18.90
C ALA A 5 6.76 5.57 17.40
N ARG A 6 6.01 6.54 16.85
CA ARG A 6 5.53 6.49 15.47
C ARG A 6 6.74 6.29 14.55
N ALA A 7 6.84 5.12 13.91
CA ALA A 7 7.95 4.81 13.02
C ALA A 7 8.06 5.91 11.93
N SER A 8 9.30 6.33 11.63
CA SER A 8 9.50 7.34 10.58
C SER A 8 9.11 6.80 9.21
N LEU A 9 8.74 7.68 8.27
CA LEU A 9 8.34 7.29 6.92
C LEU A 9 9.38 6.38 6.21
N PRO A 10 10.71 6.62 6.34
CA PRO A 10 11.71 5.70 5.79
C PRO A 10 11.66 4.28 6.39
N VAL A 11 11.35 4.14 7.68
CA VAL A 11 11.14 2.83 8.32
C VAL A 11 9.90 2.18 7.73
N ILE A 12 8.76 2.89 7.73
CA ILE A 12 7.48 2.39 7.20
C ILE A 12 7.63 1.87 5.76
N LYS A 13 8.37 2.59 4.90
CA LYS A 13 8.61 2.17 3.49
C LYS A 13 9.47 0.91 3.35
N ARG A 14 10.22 0.49 4.38
CA ARG A 14 10.98 -0.77 4.40
C ARG A 14 10.18 -1.96 4.90
N LEU A 15 9.16 -1.75 5.76
CA LEU A 15 8.39 -2.84 6.37
C LEU A 15 7.77 -3.81 5.35
N PRO A 16 7.15 -3.35 4.23
CA PRO A 16 6.62 -4.26 3.22
C PRO A 16 7.68 -5.16 2.58
N LYS A 17 8.92 -4.68 2.46
CA LYS A 17 10.03 -5.47 1.92
C LYS A 17 10.46 -6.58 2.89
N TYR A 18 10.53 -6.26 4.20
CA TYR A 18 10.75 -7.26 5.24
C TYR A 18 9.64 -8.30 5.25
N TYR A 19 8.38 -7.86 5.23
CA TYR A 19 7.23 -8.75 5.25
C TYR A 19 7.27 -9.77 4.11
N ARG A 20 7.41 -9.32 2.86
CA ARG A 20 7.48 -10.22 1.69
C ARG A 20 8.59 -11.25 1.78
N TYR A 21 9.77 -10.84 2.24
CA TYR A 21 10.89 -11.76 2.40
C TYR A 21 10.64 -12.78 3.52
N LEU A 22 10.09 -12.35 4.64
CA LEU A 22 9.75 -13.26 5.74
C LEU A 22 8.65 -14.26 5.33
N CYS A 23 7.68 -13.86 4.52
CA CYS A 23 6.70 -14.80 3.92
C CYS A 23 7.39 -15.88 3.08
N SER A 24 8.40 -15.51 2.27
CA SER A 24 9.15 -16.52 1.50
C SER A 24 9.92 -17.48 2.40
N LEU A 25 10.54 -17.00 3.48
CA LEU A 25 11.23 -17.85 4.45
C LEU A 25 10.27 -18.82 5.15
N GLN A 26 9.09 -18.35 5.51
CA GLN A 26 8.05 -19.20 6.12
C GLN A 26 7.60 -20.31 5.15
N ALA A 27 7.40 -19.97 3.87
CA ALA A 27 7.06 -20.94 2.83
C ALA A 27 8.16 -21.99 2.62
N ASP A 28 9.43 -21.60 2.79
CA ASP A 28 10.61 -22.49 2.71
C ASP A 28 10.86 -23.27 4.02
N GLY A 29 10.00 -23.08 5.05
CA GLY A 29 10.14 -23.76 6.35
C GLY A 29 11.25 -23.21 7.23
N ILE A 30 11.77 -22.00 6.95
CA ILE A 30 12.82 -21.35 7.72
C ILE A 30 12.19 -20.61 8.90
N ASN A 31 12.51 -21.03 10.13
CA ASN A 31 11.86 -20.53 11.34
C ASN A 31 12.60 -19.38 12.03
N SER A 32 13.86 -19.14 11.68
CA SER A 32 14.68 -18.08 12.30
C SER A 32 15.61 -17.42 11.28
N ILE A 33 15.90 -16.13 11.50
CA ILE A 33 16.80 -15.34 10.65
C ILE A 33 17.61 -14.35 11.51
N SER A 34 18.89 -14.19 11.19
CA SER A 34 19.73 -13.17 11.82
C SER A 34 19.53 -11.80 11.17
N SER A 35 19.84 -10.71 11.91
CA SER A 35 19.85 -9.36 11.34
C SER A 35 20.88 -9.19 10.22
N ARG A 36 21.94 -10.02 10.19
CA ARG A 36 22.95 -10.00 9.11
C ARG A 36 22.41 -10.59 7.82
N GLU A 37 21.76 -11.75 7.89
CA GLU A 37 21.14 -12.39 6.74
C GLU A 37 20.03 -11.52 6.16
N LEU A 38 19.16 -10.99 7.02
CA LEU A 38 18.09 -10.10 6.61
C LEU A 38 18.63 -8.83 5.94
N ALA A 39 19.70 -8.24 6.49
CA ALA A 39 20.36 -7.06 5.92
C ALA A 39 20.95 -7.33 4.54
N ALA A 40 21.58 -8.49 4.34
CA ALA A 40 22.13 -8.89 3.05
C ALA A 40 21.02 -8.95 1.98
N GLN A 41 19.88 -9.52 2.29
CA GLN A 41 18.72 -9.59 1.37
C GLN A 41 18.08 -8.21 1.11
N MET A 42 18.09 -7.34 2.12
CA MET A 42 17.51 -6.00 1.99
C MET A 42 18.44 -4.99 1.31
N GLY A 43 19.72 -5.31 1.11
CA GLY A 43 20.72 -4.38 0.61
C GLY A 43 20.99 -3.24 1.62
N THR A 44 21.04 -3.58 2.94
CA THR A 44 21.25 -2.63 4.03
C THR A 44 22.25 -3.18 5.06
N THR A 45 22.37 -2.57 6.24
CA THR A 45 23.25 -3.04 7.32
C THR A 45 22.45 -3.74 8.41
N ALA A 46 23.11 -4.68 9.13
CA ALA A 46 22.51 -5.33 10.29
C ALA A 46 22.14 -4.34 11.41
N SER A 47 22.84 -3.20 11.50
CA SER A 47 22.50 -2.12 12.42
C SER A 47 21.18 -1.46 12.04
N GLN A 48 20.98 -1.17 10.75
CA GLN A 48 19.73 -0.58 10.25
C GLN A 48 18.55 -1.51 10.51
N VAL A 49 18.69 -2.81 10.23
CA VAL A 49 17.64 -3.81 10.53
C VAL A 49 17.25 -3.79 12.00
N ARG A 50 18.24 -3.76 12.91
CA ARG A 50 17.97 -3.69 14.35
C ARG A 50 17.28 -2.38 14.76
N GLN A 51 17.69 -1.25 14.18
CA GLN A 51 17.04 0.04 14.42
C GLN A 51 15.59 0.04 13.94
N ASP A 52 15.33 -0.48 12.74
CA ASP A 52 13.97 -0.58 12.20
C ASP A 52 13.06 -1.41 13.11
N PHE A 53 13.56 -2.58 13.57
CA PHE A 53 12.79 -3.44 14.46
C PHE A 53 12.58 -2.85 15.86
N ASN A 54 13.52 -2.09 16.38
CA ASN A 54 13.33 -1.35 17.63
C ASN A 54 12.25 -0.25 17.52
N CYS A 55 12.03 0.31 16.32
CA CYS A 55 11.00 1.32 16.08
C CYS A 55 9.57 0.73 15.99
N ILE A 56 9.42 -0.56 15.70
CA ILE A 56 8.11 -1.18 15.45
C ILE A 56 7.56 -1.99 16.60
N GLY A 57 8.27 -2.07 17.72
CA GLY A 57 7.80 -2.75 18.93
C GLY A 57 8.88 -3.56 19.65
N ASP A 58 8.45 -4.41 20.58
CA ASP A 58 9.36 -5.25 21.38
C ASP A 58 9.85 -6.48 20.59
N VAL A 59 10.53 -6.21 19.49
CA VAL A 59 11.14 -7.24 18.63
C VAL A 59 12.48 -7.64 19.21
N LYS A 60 12.51 -8.70 20.03
CA LYS A 60 13.74 -9.21 20.64
C LYS A 60 14.35 -10.34 19.81
N GLY A 61 15.54 -10.08 19.26
CA GLY A 61 16.38 -11.16 18.74
C GLY A 61 17.04 -11.94 19.89
N ARG A 62 17.15 -13.25 19.77
CA ARG A 62 17.91 -14.07 20.71
C ARG A 62 19.36 -14.15 20.25
N GLN A 63 20.29 -13.97 21.20
CA GLN A 63 21.72 -14.11 20.92
C GLN A 63 22.01 -15.54 20.42
N GLY A 64 22.60 -15.66 19.23
CA GLY A 64 22.93 -16.95 18.60
C GLY A 64 21.85 -17.53 17.69
N SER A 65 20.55 -17.24 17.89
CA SER A 65 19.45 -17.78 17.05
C SER A 65 18.69 -16.74 16.22
N GLY A 66 18.99 -15.45 16.37
CA GLY A 66 18.35 -14.37 15.59
C GLY A 66 16.91 -14.11 16.01
N TYR A 67 16.07 -13.79 15.03
CA TYR A 67 14.65 -13.48 15.18
C TYR A 67 13.79 -14.65 14.72
N SER A 68 12.69 -14.91 15.42
CA SER A 68 11.65 -15.83 14.94
C SER A 68 10.92 -15.23 13.74
N VAL A 69 10.88 -15.96 12.63
CA VAL A 69 10.17 -15.56 11.40
C VAL A 69 8.68 -15.40 11.68
N GLU A 70 8.06 -16.35 12.37
CA GLU A 70 6.64 -16.32 12.75
C GLU A 70 6.30 -15.08 13.60
N ASN A 71 7.11 -14.78 14.62
CA ASN A 71 6.87 -13.63 15.47
C ASN A 71 7.03 -12.30 14.73
N LEU A 72 8.04 -12.19 13.84
CA LEU A 72 8.21 -11.01 12.99
C LEU A 72 7.04 -10.83 12.04
N LEU A 73 6.57 -11.89 11.42
CA LEU A 73 5.40 -11.84 10.52
C LEU A 73 4.16 -11.36 11.27
N SER A 74 3.85 -11.93 12.43
CA SER A 74 2.70 -11.52 13.24
C SER A 74 2.75 -10.03 13.61
N ILE A 75 3.92 -9.52 14.00
CA ILE A 75 4.09 -8.09 14.31
C ILE A 75 3.89 -7.23 13.07
N LEU A 76 4.52 -7.60 11.95
CA LEU A 76 4.41 -6.84 10.69
C LEU A 76 3.00 -6.89 10.10
N GLU A 77 2.31 -8.00 10.20
CA GLU A 77 0.90 -8.13 9.79
C GLU A 77 0.00 -7.19 10.57
N GLY A 78 0.14 -7.17 11.90
CA GLY A 78 -0.61 -6.24 12.73
C GLY A 78 -0.35 -4.77 12.41
N LEU A 79 0.91 -4.42 12.06
CA LEU A 79 1.28 -3.05 11.69
C LEU A 79 0.84 -2.65 10.29
N LEU A 80 0.97 -3.55 9.31
CA LEU A 80 0.71 -3.25 7.89
C LEU A 80 -0.76 -3.38 7.51
N PHE A 81 -1.47 -4.30 8.15
CA PHE A 81 -2.83 -4.66 7.76
C PHE A 81 -3.87 -4.47 8.88
N GLY A 82 -3.41 -4.12 10.09
CA GLY A 82 -4.30 -4.02 11.25
C GLY A 82 -4.73 -5.39 11.79
N ASN A 83 -5.55 -5.36 12.85
CA ASN A 83 -5.97 -6.57 13.56
C ASN A 83 -7.31 -7.15 13.04
N GLY A 84 -7.52 -7.11 11.71
CA GLY A 84 -8.66 -7.78 11.08
C GLY A 84 -9.66 -6.89 10.36
N ASP A 85 -9.71 -5.59 10.63
CA ASP A 85 -10.60 -4.67 9.92
C ASP A 85 -9.96 -4.21 8.61
N ARG A 86 -10.44 -4.77 7.49
CA ARG A 86 -10.00 -4.33 6.17
C ARG A 86 -10.56 -2.94 5.86
N LEU A 87 -9.71 -2.02 5.45
CA LEU A 87 -10.07 -0.67 5.06
C LEU A 87 -11.02 -0.68 3.84
N PRO A 88 -12.26 -0.16 3.97
CA PRO A 88 -13.18 -0.08 2.84
C PRO A 88 -12.62 0.88 1.80
N THR A 89 -12.42 0.34 0.59
CA THR A 89 -11.66 0.98 -0.49
C THR A 89 -12.53 1.10 -1.73
N ILE A 90 -12.45 2.23 -2.41
CA ILE A 90 -13.08 2.46 -3.72
C ILE A 90 -12.03 2.68 -4.80
N LEU A 91 -12.36 2.28 -6.02
CA LEU A 91 -11.53 2.46 -7.21
C LEU A 91 -12.15 3.52 -8.12
N ILE A 92 -11.36 4.49 -8.54
CA ILE A 92 -11.74 5.52 -9.51
C ILE A 92 -10.92 5.30 -10.79
N GLY A 93 -11.63 5.03 -11.89
CA GLY A 93 -11.05 4.69 -13.19
C GLY A 93 -10.89 3.19 -13.40
N CYS A 94 -11.75 2.62 -14.27
CA CYS A 94 -11.85 1.19 -14.53
C CYS A 94 -11.23 0.78 -15.88
N GLY A 95 -10.30 1.56 -16.39
CA GLY A 95 -9.50 1.24 -17.56
C GLY A 95 -8.54 0.06 -17.34
N ARG A 96 -7.56 -0.09 -18.24
CA ARG A 96 -6.59 -1.21 -18.17
C ARG A 96 -5.84 -1.28 -16.82
N LEU A 97 -5.37 -0.14 -16.33
CA LEU A 97 -4.67 -0.07 -15.06
C LEU A 97 -5.61 -0.38 -13.89
N GLY A 98 -6.79 0.23 -13.86
CA GLY A 98 -7.79 -0.02 -12.81
C GLY A 98 -8.17 -1.49 -12.71
N LYS A 99 -8.33 -2.18 -13.85
CA LYS A 99 -8.59 -3.63 -13.91
C LYS A 99 -7.45 -4.47 -13.31
N ALA A 100 -6.21 -4.09 -13.55
CA ALA A 100 -5.06 -4.78 -12.97
C ALA A 100 -4.93 -4.52 -11.46
N VAL A 101 -5.10 -3.27 -11.05
CA VAL A 101 -5.02 -2.83 -9.64
C VAL A 101 -6.17 -3.42 -8.81
N SER A 102 -7.39 -3.46 -9.33
CA SER A 102 -8.54 -4.07 -8.62
C SER A 102 -8.31 -5.55 -8.32
N ARG A 103 -7.75 -6.30 -9.29
CA ARG A 103 -7.39 -7.70 -9.07
C ARG A 103 -6.34 -7.82 -7.96
N PHE A 104 -5.28 -7.01 -8.01
CA PHE A 104 -4.25 -7.01 -6.97
C PHE A 104 -4.86 -6.73 -5.57
N ILE A 105 -5.76 -5.75 -5.43
CA ILE A 105 -6.41 -5.46 -4.15
C ILE A 105 -7.21 -6.66 -3.64
N THR A 106 -7.89 -7.37 -4.51
CA THR A 106 -8.78 -8.47 -4.10
C THR A 106 -8.06 -9.79 -3.83
N THR A 107 -6.92 -10.04 -4.48
CA THR A 107 -6.18 -11.31 -4.37
C THR A 107 -4.96 -11.23 -3.47
N ASP A 108 -4.23 -10.12 -3.49
CA ASP A 108 -2.87 -10.06 -2.97
C ASP A 108 -2.71 -9.13 -1.76
N THR A 109 -3.82 -8.50 -1.28
CA THR A 109 -3.75 -7.61 -0.12
C THR A 109 -4.68 -8.04 1.01
N ASN A 110 -4.17 -8.06 2.24
CA ASN A 110 -4.95 -8.43 3.41
C ASN A 110 -5.60 -7.23 4.13
N GLY A 111 -5.08 -6.02 3.96
CA GLY A 111 -5.51 -4.83 4.72
C GLY A 111 -6.63 -4.01 4.07
N TYR A 112 -7.05 -4.35 2.84
CA TYR A 112 -7.99 -3.55 2.06
C TYR A 112 -9.15 -4.39 1.56
N ARG A 113 -10.33 -3.78 1.46
CA ARG A 113 -11.54 -4.40 0.88
C ARG A 113 -12.12 -3.48 -0.18
N LEU A 114 -11.97 -3.84 -1.44
CA LEU A 114 -12.62 -3.13 -2.53
C LEU A 114 -14.13 -3.27 -2.41
N ILE A 115 -14.86 -2.17 -2.26
CA ILE A 115 -16.32 -2.15 -2.05
C ILE A 115 -17.08 -1.51 -3.20
N ALA A 116 -16.43 -0.68 -4.02
CA ALA A 116 -17.02 -0.11 -5.24
C ALA A 116 -15.93 0.27 -6.25
N ALA A 117 -16.34 0.40 -7.50
CA ALA A 117 -15.53 0.91 -8.60
C ALA A 117 -16.36 1.92 -9.41
N PHE A 118 -15.74 3.03 -9.81
CA PHE A 118 -16.40 4.12 -10.51
C PHE A 118 -15.66 4.49 -11.79
N ASP A 119 -16.42 4.82 -12.83
CA ASP A 119 -15.88 5.35 -14.09
C ASP A 119 -16.83 6.42 -14.67
N VAL A 120 -16.27 7.33 -15.48
CA VAL A 120 -17.05 8.32 -16.25
C VAL A 120 -17.52 7.75 -17.58
N ALA A 121 -16.85 6.72 -18.09
CA ALA A 121 -17.15 6.14 -19.39
C ALA A 121 -18.38 5.24 -19.33
N GLN A 122 -19.46 5.66 -19.96
CA GLN A 122 -20.69 4.87 -20.04
C GLN A 122 -20.48 3.46 -20.59
N SER A 123 -19.44 3.27 -21.40
CA SER A 123 -19.06 1.95 -21.94
C SER A 123 -18.48 0.99 -20.89
N GLU A 124 -18.02 1.47 -19.74
CA GLU A 124 -17.52 0.65 -18.64
C GLU A 124 -18.57 0.46 -17.53
N VAL A 125 -19.49 1.40 -17.38
CA VAL A 125 -20.57 1.34 -16.36
C VAL A 125 -21.46 0.11 -16.58
N GLY A 126 -21.80 -0.57 -15.48
CA GLY A 126 -22.57 -1.80 -15.47
C GLY A 126 -21.76 -3.08 -15.72
N LYS A 127 -20.52 -2.98 -16.21
CA LYS A 127 -19.62 -4.15 -16.28
C LYS A 127 -19.12 -4.54 -14.89
N GLU A 128 -18.55 -5.72 -14.82
CA GLU A 128 -17.95 -6.25 -13.58
C GLU A 128 -16.42 -6.12 -13.59
N ILE A 129 -15.87 -5.76 -12.45
CA ILE A 129 -14.44 -5.70 -12.17
C ILE A 129 -14.16 -6.35 -10.81
N SER A 130 -13.40 -7.45 -10.80
CA SER A 130 -13.04 -8.17 -9.57
C SER A 130 -14.24 -8.52 -8.66
N GLY A 131 -15.36 -8.93 -9.24
CA GLY A 131 -16.60 -9.27 -8.53
C GLY A 131 -17.47 -8.07 -8.13
N ILE A 132 -17.13 -6.86 -8.59
CA ILE A 132 -17.83 -5.62 -8.24
C ILE A 132 -18.35 -4.95 -9.51
N GLN A 133 -19.62 -4.52 -9.50
CA GLN A 133 -20.19 -3.77 -10.62
C GLN A 133 -19.62 -2.34 -10.67
N ILE A 134 -19.20 -1.93 -11.85
CA ILE A 134 -18.73 -0.56 -12.10
C ILE A 134 -19.92 0.39 -12.13
N ARG A 135 -19.87 1.44 -11.32
CA ARG A 135 -20.85 2.50 -11.19
C ARG A 135 -20.46 3.73 -11.97
N HIS A 136 -21.43 4.56 -12.33
CA HIS A 136 -21.12 5.89 -12.86
C HIS A 136 -20.60 6.80 -11.75
N ILE A 137 -19.67 7.70 -12.09
CA ILE A 137 -19.05 8.61 -11.11
C ILE A 137 -20.06 9.56 -10.43
N ASP A 138 -21.23 9.77 -11.01
CA ASP A 138 -22.31 10.58 -10.41
C ASP A 138 -22.98 9.90 -9.22
N GLU A 139 -22.76 8.60 -9.02
CA GLU A 139 -23.23 7.86 -7.84
C GLU A 139 -22.27 7.95 -6.64
N LEU A 140 -21.14 8.64 -6.80
CA LEU A 140 -20.07 8.68 -5.81
C LEU A 140 -20.54 9.21 -4.45
N GLU A 141 -21.25 10.34 -4.43
CA GLU A 141 -21.72 11.00 -3.20
C GLU A 141 -22.70 10.11 -2.43
N SER A 142 -23.70 9.58 -3.12
CA SER A 142 -24.70 8.71 -2.49
C SER A 142 -24.08 7.44 -1.93
N PHE A 143 -23.14 6.84 -2.68
CA PHE A 143 -22.44 5.66 -2.24
C PHE A 143 -21.55 5.93 -1.02
N CYS A 144 -20.77 7.01 -1.04
CA CYS A 144 -19.90 7.36 0.08
C CYS A 144 -20.68 7.71 1.34
N ALA A 145 -21.84 8.38 1.21
CA ALA A 145 -22.71 8.68 2.34
C ALA A 145 -23.27 7.43 3.01
N GLU A 146 -23.51 6.35 2.27
CA GLU A 146 -24.05 5.08 2.80
C GLU A 146 -22.95 4.16 3.34
N HIS A 147 -21.81 4.07 2.65
CA HIS A 147 -20.80 3.02 2.89
C HIS A 147 -19.51 3.49 3.56
N HIS A 148 -19.30 4.80 3.68
CA HIS A 148 -18.17 5.44 4.36
C HIS A 148 -16.80 4.84 4.00
N PRO A 149 -16.41 4.82 2.71
CA PRO A 149 -15.09 4.34 2.32
C PRO A 149 -13.99 5.19 2.95
N LYS A 150 -12.84 4.56 3.25
CA LYS A 150 -11.68 5.23 3.86
C LYS A 150 -10.55 5.50 2.88
N VAL A 151 -10.45 4.67 1.83
CA VAL A 151 -9.37 4.72 0.86
C VAL A 151 -9.93 4.85 -0.54
N ALA A 152 -9.34 5.74 -1.34
CA ALA A 152 -9.57 5.81 -2.78
C ALA A 152 -8.31 5.43 -3.56
N VAL A 153 -8.49 4.60 -4.59
CA VAL A 153 -7.44 4.24 -5.54
C VAL A 153 -7.70 4.99 -6.84
N LEU A 154 -6.78 5.84 -7.26
CA LEU A 154 -6.92 6.68 -8.44
C LEU A 154 -6.16 6.09 -9.63
N CYS A 155 -6.89 5.51 -10.58
CA CYS A 155 -6.38 4.97 -11.83
C CYS A 155 -6.86 5.78 -13.05
N VAL A 156 -6.95 7.09 -12.89
CA VAL A 156 -7.41 8.07 -13.89
C VAL A 156 -6.25 8.96 -14.37
N PRO A 157 -6.37 9.61 -15.52
CA PRO A 157 -5.44 10.66 -15.93
C PRO A 157 -5.38 11.82 -14.93
N ARG A 158 -4.32 12.65 -15.04
CA ARG A 158 -4.11 13.81 -14.15
C ARG A 158 -5.34 14.68 -13.98
N ASP A 159 -5.97 15.08 -15.10
CA ASP A 159 -7.12 16.00 -15.08
C ASP A 159 -8.34 15.36 -14.38
N GLY A 160 -8.54 14.07 -14.56
CA GLY A 160 -9.59 13.32 -13.85
C GLY A 160 -9.33 13.22 -12.35
N ALA A 161 -8.07 13.02 -11.95
CA ALA A 161 -7.70 13.01 -10.54
C ALA A 161 -7.90 14.38 -9.90
N GLU A 162 -7.49 15.46 -10.56
CA GLU A 162 -7.67 16.83 -10.10
C GLU A 162 -9.17 17.17 -9.87
N GLN A 163 -10.03 16.76 -10.81
CA GLN A 163 -11.48 16.99 -10.70
C GLN A 163 -12.15 16.21 -9.57
N VAL A 164 -11.72 14.96 -9.31
CA VAL A 164 -12.41 14.10 -8.36
C VAL A 164 -11.83 14.18 -6.93
N SER A 165 -10.58 14.61 -6.78
CA SER A 165 -9.87 14.55 -5.48
C SER A 165 -10.54 15.38 -4.41
N GLY A 166 -10.96 16.62 -4.71
CA GLY A 166 -11.67 17.48 -3.76
C GLY A 166 -12.96 16.84 -3.28
N ARG A 167 -13.77 16.30 -4.21
CA ARG A 167 -15.01 15.57 -3.87
C ARG A 167 -14.74 14.41 -2.92
N LEU A 168 -13.72 13.63 -3.18
CA LEU A 168 -13.35 12.48 -2.34
C LEU A 168 -12.92 12.90 -0.94
N VAL A 169 -12.14 13.97 -0.81
CA VAL A 169 -11.73 14.53 0.49
C VAL A 169 -12.95 15.01 1.26
N ASP A 170 -13.85 15.76 0.63
CA ASP A 170 -15.08 16.26 1.24
C ASP A 170 -16.02 15.12 1.68
N LEU A 171 -15.96 13.98 1.00
CA LEU A 171 -16.71 12.76 1.33
C LEU A 171 -16.06 11.91 2.43
N GLY A 172 -14.93 12.35 3.00
CA GLY A 172 -14.28 11.70 4.13
C GLY A 172 -13.29 10.60 3.77
N ILE A 173 -12.78 10.58 2.54
CA ILE A 173 -11.63 9.73 2.18
C ILE A 173 -10.39 10.24 2.91
N GLU A 174 -9.74 9.34 3.64
CA GLU A 174 -8.57 9.63 4.47
C GLU A 174 -7.25 9.24 3.81
N GLY A 175 -7.29 8.27 2.86
CA GLY A 175 -6.10 7.74 2.18
C GLY A 175 -6.27 7.61 0.68
N PHE A 176 -5.19 7.91 -0.05
CA PHE A 176 -5.15 7.80 -1.51
C PHE A 176 -3.99 6.92 -1.97
N TRP A 177 -4.29 5.89 -2.74
CA TRP A 177 -3.30 5.16 -3.52
C TRP A 177 -3.36 5.69 -4.95
N ASN A 178 -2.42 6.58 -5.27
CA ASN A 178 -2.51 7.44 -6.44
C ASN A 178 -1.58 7.00 -7.57
N PHE A 179 -2.18 6.57 -8.68
CA PHE A 179 -1.47 6.22 -9.92
C PHE A 179 -1.54 7.33 -10.97
N SER A 180 -2.19 8.45 -10.67
CA SER A 180 -2.21 9.62 -11.55
C SER A 180 -0.92 10.45 -11.40
N HIS A 181 -0.70 11.37 -12.31
CA HIS A 181 0.41 12.34 -12.20
C HIS A 181 -0.01 13.64 -11.48
N TYR A 182 -1.14 13.61 -10.76
CA TYR A 182 -1.60 14.73 -9.92
C TYR A 182 -1.14 14.52 -8.48
N ASP A 183 -0.39 15.47 -7.94
CA ASP A 183 0.08 15.39 -6.55
C ASP A 183 -0.97 15.97 -5.59
N LEU A 184 -1.75 15.07 -5.00
CA LEU A 184 -2.80 15.43 -4.04
C LEU A 184 -2.24 15.97 -2.72
N SER A 185 -1.02 15.66 -2.36
CA SER A 185 -0.44 16.06 -1.07
C SER A 185 -0.24 17.57 -0.94
N VAL A 186 -0.18 18.28 -2.07
CA VAL A 186 -0.03 19.75 -2.10
C VAL A 186 -1.34 20.47 -1.73
N PRO A 187 -2.47 20.23 -2.43
CA PRO A 187 -3.74 20.88 -2.09
C PRO A 187 -4.42 20.29 -0.85
N TYR A 188 -4.11 19.03 -0.47
CA TYR A 188 -4.77 18.31 0.63
C TYR A 188 -3.73 17.72 1.61
N PRO A 189 -3.06 18.56 2.44
CA PRO A 189 -1.95 18.10 3.29
C PRO A 189 -2.38 17.18 4.44
N ASP A 190 -3.66 17.15 4.77
CA ASP A 190 -4.20 16.35 5.89
C ASP A 190 -4.55 14.91 5.50
N VAL A 191 -4.54 14.58 4.19
CA VAL A 191 -4.80 13.22 3.74
C VAL A 191 -3.52 12.43 3.54
N VAL A 192 -3.59 11.12 3.72
CA VAL A 192 -2.46 10.22 3.47
C VAL A 192 -2.41 9.87 1.98
N VAL A 193 -1.33 10.23 1.30
CA VAL A 193 -1.15 9.94 -0.12
C VAL A 193 0.09 9.06 -0.33
N GLU A 194 -0.10 7.93 -1.01
CA GLU A 194 1.00 7.13 -1.56
C GLU A 194 0.95 7.20 -3.08
N ASN A 195 1.90 7.92 -3.66
CA ASN A 195 2.04 8.08 -5.12
C ASN A 195 2.79 6.91 -5.73
N VAL A 196 2.27 6.34 -6.82
CA VAL A 196 2.88 5.27 -7.59
C VAL A 196 3.12 5.73 -9.01
N HIS A 197 4.34 6.12 -9.32
CA HIS A 197 4.76 6.50 -10.66
C HIS A 197 5.57 5.36 -11.27
N LEU A 198 4.95 4.56 -12.13
CA LEU A 198 5.60 3.40 -12.77
C LEU A 198 6.82 3.80 -13.60
N GLY A 199 6.81 5.02 -14.16
CA GLY A 199 7.92 5.58 -14.92
C GLY A 199 9.19 5.84 -14.10
N ASP A 200 9.07 6.16 -12.80
CA ASP A 200 10.21 6.52 -11.96
C ASP A 200 11.20 5.37 -11.80
N SER A 201 10.69 4.17 -11.61
CA SER A 201 11.52 2.96 -11.50
C SER A 201 12.21 2.63 -12.83
N LEU A 202 11.53 2.85 -13.97
CA LEU A 202 12.11 2.65 -15.30
C LEU A 202 13.19 3.70 -15.60
N MET A 203 12.98 4.97 -15.25
CA MET A 203 14.00 6.01 -15.36
C MET A 203 15.22 5.71 -14.49
N SER A 204 15.00 5.27 -13.25
CA SER A 204 16.07 4.84 -12.34
C SER A 204 16.88 3.66 -12.90
N LEU A 205 16.21 2.67 -13.50
CA LEU A 205 16.85 1.56 -14.19
C LEU A 205 17.70 2.06 -15.36
N GLY A 206 17.13 2.92 -16.20
CA GLY A 206 17.84 3.48 -17.35
C GLY A 206 19.08 4.30 -16.96
N TYR A 207 19.00 5.09 -15.87
CA TYR A 207 20.14 5.80 -15.33
C TYR A 207 21.26 4.86 -14.88
N ARG A 208 20.91 3.82 -14.10
CA ARG A 208 21.88 2.85 -13.58
C ARG A 208 22.57 2.07 -14.69
N LEU A 209 21.84 1.68 -15.75
CA LEU A 209 22.43 0.97 -16.89
C LEU A 209 23.42 1.82 -17.69
N ARG A 210 23.17 3.13 -17.80
CA ARG A 210 24.06 4.04 -18.55
C ARG A 210 25.29 4.50 -17.75
N ASN A 211 25.27 4.32 -16.42
CA ASN A 211 26.32 4.76 -15.50
C ASN A 211 26.88 3.58 -14.68
N GLN A 212 26.85 2.37 -15.21
CA GLN A 212 27.61 1.24 -14.67
C GLN A 212 29.05 1.37 -15.19
N ASP A 213 29.97 1.83 -14.32
CA ASP A 213 31.42 1.68 -14.47
C ASP A 213 31.86 0.33 -13.92
#